data_29fa61c0d9e3c4d86f5a055dcc5ec597
#
_entry.id   29fa61c0d9e3c4d86f5a055dcc5ec597
#
_cell.length_a   1.000
_cell.length_b   1.000
_cell.length_c   1.000
_cell.angle_alpha   90.00
_cell.angle_beta   90.00
_cell.angle_gamma   90.00
#
_symmetry.space_group_name_H-M   'P 1'
#
loop_
_entity.id
_entity.type
_entity.pdbx_description
1 polymer ?
#
loop_
_entity_poly.entity_id
_entity_poly.type
_entity_poly.pdbx_seq_one_letter_code
_entity_poly.pdbx_strand_id
1 'polypeptide(L)'
;MLKRHAVKIGLSLLMCLALPAPPSEAHLAKWGTWEITHRNLMKLFQDADPNAWRIKRYSFSEAEVKFLEAQLGFELYPEDKQPEFFIAQDKTGNFLGVAIFIDPRTKPKILDGGILTLEVGIGVNAAGKVNRIKVYDYRGNLELTQDAFLNQLRDRALDSNFTIGKAGLLGVAAEPEESQLVGNAAREALLLMKVALGRRE
;
A
#
# COMPACT_ATOMS: atom_id res chain seq x y z
N MET A 1 -51.22 -37.79 49.51
CA MET A 1 -51.43 -36.66 48.56
C MET A 1 -50.15 -35.95 48.34
N LEU A 2 -49.39 -36.27 47.28
CA LEU A 2 -48.13 -35.62 46.91
C LEU A 2 -48.39 -34.59 45.82
N LYS A 3 -48.16 -33.33 46.10
CA LYS A 3 -48.19 -32.23 45.09
C LYS A 3 -46.88 -32.24 44.33
N ARG A 4 -46.94 -32.50 43.01
CA ARG A 4 -45.84 -32.34 42.07
C ARG A 4 -45.71 -30.87 41.69
N HIS A 5 -44.59 -30.26 42.00
CA HIS A 5 -44.22 -28.94 41.48
C HIS A 5 -43.49 -29.12 40.15
N ALA A 6 -44.08 -28.63 39.09
CA ALA A 6 -43.47 -28.55 37.78
C ALA A 6 -42.54 -27.35 37.74
N VAL A 7 -41.22 -27.57 37.60
CA VAL A 7 -40.20 -26.56 37.35
C VAL A 7 -40.19 -26.26 35.86
N LYS A 8 -40.61 -25.05 35.49
CA LYS A 8 -40.44 -24.53 34.11
C LYS A 8 -39.04 -24.05 33.93
N ILE A 9 -38.25 -24.79 33.18
CA ILE A 9 -36.90 -24.36 32.73
C ILE A 9 -37.11 -23.44 31.53
N GLY A 10 -36.95 -22.17 31.74
CA GLY A 10 -36.93 -21.16 30.67
C GLY A 10 -35.60 -21.24 29.92
N LEU A 11 -35.65 -21.74 28.67
CA LEU A 11 -34.53 -21.74 27.75
C LEU A 11 -34.32 -20.31 27.22
N SER A 12 -33.44 -19.55 27.85
CA SER A 12 -33.00 -18.24 27.30
C SER A 12 -32.08 -18.49 26.10
N LEU A 13 -32.61 -18.31 24.91
CA LEU A 13 -31.85 -18.32 23.66
C LEU A 13 -30.99 -17.04 23.62
N LEU A 14 -29.73 -17.16 24.03
CA LEU A 14 -28.74 -16.09 23.88
C LEU A 14 -28.38 -15.95 22.42
N MET A 15 -29.06 -15.03 21.72
CA MET A 15 -28.80 -14.71 20.32
C MET A 15 -27.50 -13.87 20.32
N CYS A 16 -26.35 -14.54 20.12
CA CYS A 16 -25.09 -13.87 19.83
C CYS A 16 -25.24 -13.12 18.50
N LEU A 17 -25.58 -11.83 18.56
CA LEU A 17 -25.40 -10.92 17.45
C LEU A 17 -23.89 -10.84 17.15
N ALA A 18 -23.47 -11.58 16.13
CA ALA A 18 -22.15 -11.40 15.56
C ALA A 18 -22.12 -9.99 14.96
N LEU A 19 -21.58 -9.05 15.72
CA LEU A 19 -21.23 -7.74 15.18
C LEU A 19 -20.18 -8.01 14.07
N PRO A 20 -20.33 -7.41 12.87
CA PRO A 20 -19.28 -7.49 11.86
C PRO A 20 -18.00 -6.98 12.51
N ALA A 21 -16.94 -7.77 12.42
CA ALA A 21 -15.62 -7.33 12.86
C ALA A 21 -15.32 -6.01 12.14
N PRO A 22 -14.82 -4.99 12.85
CA PRO A 22 -14.38 -3.78 12.17
C PRO A 22 -13.35 -4.18 11.10
N PRO A 23 -13.35 -3.53 9.92
CA PRO A 23 -12.33 -3.77 8.91
C PRO A 23 -10.96 -3.64 9.59
N SER A 24 -10.10 -4.61 9.36
CA SER A 24 -8.77 -4.63 9.98
C SER A 24 -8.05 -3.34 9.61
N GLU A 25 -7.70 -2.54 10.61
CA GLU A 25 -6.91 -1.32 10.46
C GLU A 25 -5.46 -1.67 10.08
N ALA A 26 -5.26 -2.17 8.86
CA ALA A 26 -3.96 -2.66 8.42
C ALA A 26 -3.09 -1.61 7.71
N HIS A 27 -3.53 -0.35 7.60
CA HIS A 27 -2.89 0.65 6.74
C HIS A 27 -2.47 1.89 7.53
N LEU A 28 -1.43 1.74 8.37
CA LEU A 28 -1.01 2.79 9.30
C LEU A 28 -0.44 4.04 8.64
N ALA A 29 0.18 3.93 7.46
CA ALA A 29 0.76 5.10 6.79
C ALA A 29 -0.27 5.97 6.08
N LYS A 30 -1.35 5.35 5.56
CA LYS A 30 -2.46 6.00 4.84
C LYS A 30 -3.68 6.23 5.73
N TRP A 31 -3.96 5.31 6.67
CA TRP A 31 -5.19 5.28 7.46
C TRP A 31 -5.03 5.85 8.88
N GLY A 32 -3.84 6.34 9.19
CA GLY A 32 -3.61 7.13 10.40
C GLY A 32 -4.20 8.55 10.28
N THR A 33 -3.87 9.39 11.24
CA THR A 33 -4.21 10.82 11.15
C THR A 33 -3.47 11.46 9.97
N TRP A 34 -4.02 12.57 9.45
CA TRP A 34 -3.32 13.35 8.41
C TRP A 34 -1.87 13.67 8.79
N GLU A 35 -1.60 13.90 10.05
CA GLU A 35 -0.27 14.17 10.56
C GLU A 35 0.70 13.00 10.30
N ILE A 36 0.24 11.76 10.50
CA ILE A 36 1.06 10.56 10.24
C ILE A 36 1.30 10.42 8.73
N THR A 37 0.23 10.49 7.92
CA THR A 37 0.33 10.45 6.46
C THR A 37 1.27 11.52 5.94
N HIS A 38 1.10 12.76 6.38
CA HIS A 38 1.94 13.89 5.99
C HIS A 38 3.42 13.67 6.33
N ARG A 39 3.73 13.19 7.53
CA ARG A 39 5.10 12.84 7.93
C ARG A 39 5.72 11.78 7.00
N ASN A 40 4.92 10.81 6.56
CA ASN A 40 5.36 9.77 5.64
C ASN A 40 5.54 10.31 4.21
N LEU A 41 4.68 11.19 3.75
CA LEU A 41 4.83 11.88 2.46
C LEU A 41 6.12 12.71 2.40
N MET A 42 6.46 13.42 3.49
CA MET A 42 7.72 14.17 3.59
C MET A 42 8.97 13.30 3.52
N LYS A 43 8.87 12.00 3.84
CA LYS A 43 9.99 11.05 3.62
C LYS A 43 10.16 10.68 2.14
N LEU A 44 9.09 10.77 1.34
CA LEU A 44 9.12 10.46 -0.10
C LEU A 44 9.57 11.67 -0.94
N PHE A 45 9.24 12.89 -0.51
CA PHE A 45 9.61 14.15 -1.15
C PHE A 45 10.11 15.15 -0.09
N GLN A 46 11.42 15.13 0.17
CA GLN A 46 12.03 15.96 1.21
C GLN A 46 12.00 17.47 0.89
N ASP A 47 11.98 17.81 -0.41
CA ASP A 47 11.95 19.20 -0.90
C ASP A 47 10.53 19.74 -1.09
N ALA A 48 9.50 18.94 -0.79
CA ALA A 48 8.12 19.39 -0.89
C ALA A 48 7.79 20.46 0.16
N ASP A 49 6.95 21.40 -0.22
CA ASP A 49 6.34 22.29 0.77
C ASP A 49 5.35 21.47 1.63
N PRO A 50 5.56 21.44 2.94
CA PRO A 50 4.67 20.69 3.84
C PRO A 50 3.21 21.17 3.77
N ASN A 51 2.93 22.38 3.32
CA ASN A 51 1.59 22.96 3.23
C ASN A 51 0.96 22.87 1.84
N ALA A 52 1.69 22.39 0.83
CA ALA A 52 1.26 22.40 -0.58
C ALA A 52 0.79 21.04 -1.11
N TRP A 53 0.65 20.06 -0.26
CA TRP A 53 0.13 18.75 -0.65
C TRP A 53 -1.31 18.81 -1.11
N ARG A 54 -1.61 18.14 -2.25
CA ARG A 54 -2.97 18.00 -2.78
C ARG A 54 -3.29 16.53 -2.96
N ILE A 55 -4.51 16.14 -2.62
CA ILE A 55 -5.00 14.77 -2.81
C ILE A 55 -5.84 14.75 -4.08
N LYS A 56 -5.51 13.83 -5.00
CA LYS A 56 -6.32 13.51 -6.16
C LYS A 56 -6.78 12.06 -6.06
N ARG A 57 -8.08 11.84 -5.95
CA ARG A 57 -8.70 10.52 -6.04
C ARG A 57 -8.99 10.19 -7.49
N TYR A 58 -8.79 8.96 -7.87
CA TYR A 58 -9.10 8.45 -9.19
C TYR A 58 -9.86 7.13 -9.07
N SER A 59 -10.89 6.93 -9.90
CA SER A 59 -11.60 5.65 -9.98
C SER A 59 -11.37 5.08 -11.37
N PHE A 60 -10.70 3.93 -11.44
CA PHE A 60 -10.49 3.24 -12.71
C PHE A 60 -11.80 2.63 -13.20
N SER A 61 -12.06 2.78 -14.50
CA SER A 61 -13.12 2.05 -15.19
C SER A 61 -12.78 0.55 -15.27
N GLU A 62 -13.79 -0.30 -15.51
CA GLU A 62 -13.57 -1.75 -15.66
C GLU A 62 -12.56 -2.09 -16.78
N ALA A 63 -12.55 -1.31 -17.87
CA ALA A 63 -11.59 -1.50 -18.94
C ALA A 63 -10.16 -1.16 -18.51
N GLU A 64 -9.99 -0.09 -17.73
CA GLU A 64 -8.69 0.29 -17.18
C GLU A 64 -8.21 -0.73 -16.13
N VAL A 65 -9.09 -1.22 -15.27
CA VAL A 65 -8.77 -2.28 -14.32
C VAL A 65 -8.27 -3.53 -15.05
N LYS A 66 -9.01 -4.02 -16.06
CA LYS A 66 -8.59 -5.18 -16.86
C LYS A 66 -7.24 -4.95 -17.55
N PHE A 67 -7.00 -3.75 -18.06
CA PHE A 67 -5.71 -3.40 -18.65
C PHE A 67 -4.59 -3.43 -17.61
N LEU A 68 -4.80 -2.81 -16.45
CA LEU A 68 -3.83 -2.76 -15.35
C LEU A 68 -3.48 -4.17 -14.86
N GLU A 69 -4.49 -4.99 -14.57
CA GLU A 69 -4.33 -6.37 -14.10
C GLU A 69 -3.59 -7.24 -15.13
N ALA A 70 -3.91 -7.09 -16.43
CA ALA A 70 -3.20 -7.79 -17.50
C ALA A 70 -1.71 -7.37 -17.59
N GLN A 71 -1.40 -6.08 -17.39
CA GLN A 71 -0.02 -5.59 -17.39
C GLN A 71 0.76 -6.01 -16.15
N LEU A 72 0.11 -6.06 -15.00
CA LEU A 72 0.74 -6.42 -13.71
C LEU A 72 0.90 -7.93 -13.56
N GLY A 73 -0.02 -8.73 -14.12
CA GLY A 73 -0.06 -10.17 -13.98
C GLY A 73 -0.74 -10.64 -12.69
N PHE A 74 -1.45 -9.75 -12.01
CA PHE A 74 -2.26 -10.04 -10.81
C PHE A 74 -3.47 -9.10 -10.73
N GLU A 75 -4.47 -9.47 -9.94
CA GLU A 75 -5.66 -8.65 -9.69
C GLU A 75 -5.35 -7.52 -8.72
N LEU A 76 -5.89 -6.33 -8.98
CA LEU A 76 -5.82 -5.19 -8.09
C LEU A 76 -6.71 -5.38 -6.85
N TYR A 77 -6.26 -4.90 -5.72
CA TYR A 77 -7.13 -4.76 -4.55
C TYR A 77 -8.23 -3.71 -4.81
N PRO A 78 -9.37 -3.79 -4.12
CA PRO A 78 -10.44 -2.80 -4.23
C PRO A 78 -9.94 -1.36 -4.02
N GLU A 79 -9.00 -1.16 -3.09
CA GLU A 79 -8.39 0.13 -2.76
C GLU A 79 -7.57 0.67 -3.94
N ASP A 80 -6.84 -0.19 -4.65
CA ASP A 80 -6.00 0.19 -5.77
C ASP A 80 -6.82 0.46 -7.05
N LYS A 81 -8.09 0.05 -7.06
CA LYS A 81 -9.05 0.44 -8.11
C LYS A 81 -9.56 1.88 -7.92
N GLN A 82 -9.37 2.45 -6.72
CA GLN A 82 -9.72 3.82 -6.38
C GLN A 82 -8.59 4.51 -5.59
N PRO A 83 -7.40 4.63 -6.18
CA PRO A 83 -6.23 5.13 -5.46
C PRO A 83 -6.35 6.61 -5.12
N GLU A 84 -5.67 6.98 -4.03
CA GLU A 84 -5.38 8.36 -3.67
C GLU A 84 -3.95 8.71 -4.08
N PHE A 85 -3.83 9.72 -4.93
CA PHE A 85 -2.55 10.29 -5.33
C PHE A 85 -2.27 11.56 -4.55
N PHE A 86 -1.10 11.64 -3.94
CA PHE A 86 -0.64 12.81 -3.18
C PHE A 86 0.34 13.60 -4.04
N ILE A 87 -0.10 14.76 -4.52
CA ILE A 87 0.67 15.63 -5.40
C ILE A 87 1.62 16.48 -4.57
N ALA A 88 2.92 16.37 -4.87
CA ALA A 88 3.99 17.13 -4.22
C ALA A 88 4.35 18.36 -5.04
N GLN A 89 4.45 19.52 -4.37
CA GLN A 89 4.94 20.78 -4.92
C GLN A 89 6.03 21.35 -4.01
N ASP A 90 6.98 22.09 -4.58
CA ASP A 90 7.95 22.83 -3.79
C ASP A 90 7.36 24.16 -3.27
N LYS A 91 8.14 24.91 -2.49
CA LYS A 91 7.75 26.22 -1.93
C LYS A 91 7.44 27.29 -2.98
N THR A 92 7.85 27.08 -4.22
CA THR A 92 7.61 28.00 -5.35
C THR A 92 6.41 27.53 -6.20
N GLY A 93 5.78 26.40 -5.82
CA GLY A 93 4.62 25.84 -6.51
C GLY A 93 4.99 24.93 -7.69
N ASN A 94 6.27 24.63 -7.92
CA ASN A 94 6.66 23.72 -8.97
C ASN A 94 6.27 22.29 -8.61
N PHE A 95 5.77 21.55 -9.60
CA PHE A 95 5.44 20.13 -9.46
C PHE A 95 6.70 19.29 -9.29
N LEU A 96 6.81 18.59 -8.17
CA LEU A 96 7.91 17.66 -7.88
C LEU A 96 7.58 16.24 -8.29
N GLY A 97 6.32 15.84 -8.16
CA GLY A 97 5.89 14.49 -8.45
C GLY A 97 4.63 14.08 -7.68
N VAL A 98 4.42 12.80 -7.60
CA VAL A 98 3.24 12.19 -6.97
C VAL A 98 3.66 11.06 -6.04
N ALA A 99 3.04 10.97 -4.87
CA ALA A 99 3.18 9.82 -3.98
C ALA A 99 1.90 8.99 -3.95
N ILE A 100 2.06 7.69 -3.70
CA ILE A 100 0.99 6.72 -3.48
C ILE A 100 1.45 5.71 -2.42
N PHE A 101 0.51 5.13 -1.69
CA PHE A 101 0.74 4.01 -0.80
C PHE A 101 0.09 2.75 -1.39
N ILE A 102 0.84 1.68 -1.48
CA ILE A 102 0.42 0.38 -2.02
C ILE A 102 0.61 -0.68 -0.94
N ASP A 103 -0.39 -1.52 -0.77
CA ASP A 103 -0.31 -2.72 0.07
C ASP A 103 -0.09 -3.94 -0.80
N PRO A 104 1.17 -4.36 -1.00
CA PRO A 104 1.41 -5.55 -1.80
C PRO A 104 0.80 -6.77 -1.13
N ARG A 105 0.25 -7.67 -1.94
CA ARG A 105 -0.34 -8.92 -1.45
C ARG A 105 0.71 -9.79 -0.79
N THR A 106 0.67 -9.86 0.53
CA THR A 106 1.45 -10.83 1.30
C THR A 106 0.62 -12.11 1.51
N LYS A 107 1.28 -13.26 1.42
CA LYS A 107 0.69 -14.46 2.01
C LYS A 107 0.62 -14.23 3.51
N PRO A 108 -0.51 -14.54 4.18
CA PRO A 108 -0.60 -14.39 5.61
C PRO A 108 0.53 -15.16 6.30
N LYS A 109 1.45 -14.46 6.91
CA LYS A 109 2.45 -15.03 7.81
C LYS A 109 2.06 -14.60 9.22
N ILE A 110 1.87 -15.56 10.12
CA ILE A 110 1.66 -15.27 11.54
C ILE A 110 3.05 -15.15 12.17
N LEU A 111 3.38 -13.97 12.64
CA LEU A 111 4.58 -13.69 13.41
C LEU A 111 4.23 -13.55 14.89
N ASP A 112 5.23 -13.64 15.77
CA ASP A 112 5.07 -13.27 17.18
C ASP A 112 4.60 -11.80 17.25
N GLY A 113 3.32 -11.61 17.57
CA GLY A 113 2.69 -10.28 17.64
C GLY A 113 1.71 -9.92 16.54
N GLY A 114 1.34 -10.86 15.64
CA GLY A 114 0.26 -10.66 14.68
C GLY A 114 0.54 -11.09 13.25
N ILE A 115 -0.32 -10.65 12.33
CA ILE A 115 -0.18 -10.93 10.90
C ILE A 115 0.89 -10.01 10.33
N LEU A 116 1.74 -10.56 9.47
CA LEU A 116 2.71 -9.77 8.69
C LEU A 116 1.96 -8.82 7.76
N THR A 117 2.18 -7.54 7.93
CA THR A 117 1.73 -6.49 7.02
C THR A 117 2.93 -5.88 6.30
N LEU A 118 2.70 -5.37 5.11
CA LEU A 118 3.71 -4.69 4.32
C LEU A 118 3.02 -3.56 3.56
N GLU A 119 3.28 -2.32 3.94
CA GLU A 119 2.81 -1.14 3.23
C GLU A 119 3.99 -0.42 2.60
N VAL A 120 3.86 -0.06 1.33
CA VAL A 120 4.94 0.58 0.56
C VAL A 120 4.49 1.97 0.10
N GLY A 121 5.17 3.01 0.58
CA GLY A 121 5.03 4.36 0.06
C GLY A 121 5.99 4.58 -1.09
N ILE A 122 5.47 5.02 -2.23
CA ILE A 122 6.23 5.27 -3.46
C ILE A 122 6.06 6.72 -3.89
N GLY A 123 7.17 7.46 -3.98
CA GLY A 123 7.24 8.74 -4.65
C GLY A 123 7.70 8.57 -6.08
N VAL A 124 6.97 9.15 -7.05
CA VAL A 124 7.33 9.19 -8.47
C VAL A 124 7.55 10.64 -8.87
N ASN A 125 8.71 10.97 -9.41
CA ASN A 125 9.06 12.33 -9.81
C ASN A 125 8.35 12.78 -11.09
N ALA A 126 8.52 14.06 -11.45
CA ALA A 126 7.91 14.66 -12.64
C ALA A 126 8.33 13.97 -13.96
N ALA A 127 9.46 13.26 -13.97
CA ALA A 127 9.92 12.50 -15.14
C ALA A 127 9.32 11.08 -15.22
N GLY A 128 8.39 10.73 -14.33
CA GLY A 128 7.76 9.40 -14.30
C GLY A 128 8.67 8.29 -13.79
N LYS A 129 9.68 8.62 -12.98
CA LYS A 129 10.62 7.68 -12.38
C LYS A 129 10.43 7.63 -10.87
N VAL A 130 10.71 6.49 -10.28
CA VAL A 130 10.74 6.35 -8.83
C VAL A 130 11.71 7.36 -8.22
N ASN A 131 11.21 8.26 -7.39
CA ASN A 131 12.02 9.21 -6.63
C ASN A 131 12.55 8.57 -5.35
N ARG A 132 11.65 8.01 -4.56
CA ARG A 132 11.96 7.34 -3.30
C ARG A 132 10.89 6.33 -2.93
N ILE A 133 11.31 5.29 -2.24
CA ILE A 133 10.43 4.27 -1.66
C ILE A 133 10.70 4.17 -0.17
N LYS A 134 9.66 3.93 0.60
CA LYS A 134 9.73 3.57 2.02
C LYS A 134 8.77 2.43 2.31
N VAL A 135 9.20 1.52 3.17
CA VAL A 135 8.37 0.43 3.69
C VAL A 135 7.90 0.83 5.08
N TYR A 136 6.61 0.65 5.33
CA TYR A 136 5.93 0.98 6.58
C TYR A 136 5.29 -0.26 7.18
N ASP A 137 5.01 -0.21 8.46
CA ASP A 137 4.31 -1.24 9.25
C ASP A 137 4.82 -2.67 9.03
N TYR A 138 6.12 -2.81 8.76
CA TYR A 138 6.75 -4.09 8.48
C TYR A 138 7.43 -4.66 9.73
N ARG A 139 7.08 -5.90 10.09
CA ARG A 139 7.57 -6.60 11.28
C ARG A 139 8.51 -7.76 10.96
N GLY A 140 8.88 -7.96 9.71
CA GLY A 140 9.86 -8.97 9.26
C GLY A 140 11.30 -8.49 9.39
N ASN A 141 12.17 -8.99 8.54
CA ASN A 141 13.57 -8.59 8.52
C ASN A 141 13.75 -7.13 8.13
N LEU A 142 14.28 -6.31 9.03
CA LEU A 142 14.43 -4.87 8.85
C LEU A 142 15.35 -4.47 7.69
N GLU A 143 16.15 -5.38 7.13
CA GLU A 143 16.95 -5.12 5.93
C GLU A 143 16.07 -4.68 4.74
N LEU A 144 14.81 -5.16 4.69
CA LEU A 144 13.85 -4.77 3.67
C LEU A 144 13.50 -3.26 3.73
N THR A 145 13.65 -2.64 4.90
CA THR A 145 13.36 -1.22 5.12
C THR A 145 14.58 -0.31 4.92
N GLN A 146 15.76 -0.91 4.68
CA GLN A 146 17.02 -0.18 4.61
C GLN A 146 17.24 0.44 3.23
N ASP A 147 17.93 1.56 3.24
CA ASP A 147 18.27 2.29 2.02
C ASP A 147 19.15 1.46 1.06
N ALA A 148 19.94 0.52 1.56
CA ALA A 148 20.73 -0.40 0.74
C ALA A 148 19.87 -1.22 -0.25
N PHE A 149 18.68 -1.67 0.18
CA PHE A 149 17.72 -2.34 -0.69
C PHE A 149 16.87 -1.34 -1.47
N LEU A 150 16.26 -0.37 -0.79
CA LEU A 150 15.26 0.52 -1.36
C LEU A 150 15.82 1.47 -2.44
N ASN A 151 17.09 1.88 -2.31
CA ASN A 151 17.73 2.77 -3.29
C ASN A 151 17.97 2.09 -4.66
N GLN A 152 17.93 0.75 -4.75
CA GLN A 152 17.99 0.05 -6.03
C GLN A 152 16.76 0.33 -6.92
N LEU A 153 15.65 0.75 -6.32
CA LEU A 153 14.40 1.09 -7.00
C LEU A 153 14.38 2.55 -7.48
N ARG A 154 15.26 3.39 -6.95
CA ARG A 154 15.36 4.80 -7.33
C ARG A 154 15.71 4.95 -8.81
N ASP A 155 15.16 5.99 -9.43
CA ASP A 155 15.33 6.34 -10.85
C ASP A 155 14.82 5.28 -11.85
N ARG A 156 14.18 4.20 -11.39
CA ARG A 156 13.53 3.23 -12.27
C ARG A 156 12.25 3.81 -12.86
N ALA A 157 12.07 3.60 -14.15
CA ALA A 157 10.85 3.89 -14.90
C ALA A 157 10.02 2.62 -15.12
N LEU A 158 8.84 2.74 -15.72
CA LEU A 158 7.91 1.62 -15.90
C LEU A 158 8.49 0.47 -16.75
N ASP A 159 9.38 0.77 -17.67
CA ASP A 159 10.09 -0.20 -18.55
C ASP A 159 11.29 -0.87 -17.87
N SER A 160 11.64 -0.47 -16.65
CA SER A 160 12.73 -1.06 -15.90
C SER A 160 12.38 -2.47 -15.40
N ASN A 161 13.42 -3.27 -15.12
CA ASN A 161 13.23 -4.60 -14.53
C ASN A 161 13.09 -4.52 -13.02
N PHE A 162 11.90 -4.85 -12.49
CA PHE A 162 11.57 -4.89 -11.06
C PHE A 162 11.66 -6.29 -10.45
N THR A 163 12.17 -7.27 -11.20
CA THR A 163 12.29 -8.65 -10.72
C THR A 163 13.51 -8.81 -9.83
N ILE A 164 13.37 -9.57 -8.76
CA ILE A 164 14.49 -9.97 -7.92
C ILE A 164 15.34 -11.01 -8.66
N GLY A 165 16.65 -10.79 -8.73
CA GLY A 165 17.60 -11.70 -9.36
C GLY A 165 18.76 -10.99 -10.05
N LYS A 166 19.65 -11.76 -10.70
CA LYS A 166 20.92 -11.26 -11.26
C LYS A 166 20.78 -10.13 -12.29
N ALA A 167 19.67 -10.11 -13.03
CA ALA A 167 19.41 -9.09 -14.06
C ALA A 167 18.49 -7.95 -13.57
N GLY A 168 18.10 -7.95 -12.31
CA GLY A 168 17.11 -7.01 -11.77
C GLY A 168 17.56 -6.35 -10.46
N LEU A 169 16.76 -6.57 -9.42
CA LEU A 169 17.02 -6.10 -8.07
C LEU A 169 17.74 -7.18 -7.27
N LEU A 170 18.68 -6.77 -6.42
CA LEU A 170 19.25 -7.65 -5.41
C LEU A 170 18.27 -7.67 -4.23
N GLY A 171 17.58 -8.79 -4.03
CA GLY A 171 16.66 -8.96 -2.92
C GLY A 171 17.41 -9.12 -1.58
N VAL A 172 16.67 -8.90 -0.49
CA VAL A 172 17.13 -9.28 0.85
C VAL A 172 17.12 -10.80 0.94
N ALA A 173 18.27 -11.39 1.23
CA ALA A 173 18.45 -12.85 1.15
C ALA A 173 17.50 -13.64 2.06
N ALA A 174 17.17 -13.08 3.24
CA ALA A 174 16.25 -13.69 4.19
C ALA A 174 14.77 -13.48 3.82
N GLU A 175 14.44 -12.53 2.90
CA GLU A 175 13.08 -12.12 2.54
C GLU A 175 12.94 -11.94 1.01
N PRO A 176 13.20 -12.99 0.21
CA PRO A 176 13.17 -12.86 -1.25
C PRO A 176 11.77 -12.60 -1.80
N GLU A 177 10.73 -13.19 -1.19
CA GLU A 177 9.33 -12.98 -1.59
C GLU A 177 8.89 -11.54 -1.29
N GLU A 178 9.17 -11.04 -0.10
CA GLU A 178 8.84 -9.68 0.33
C GLU A 178 9.61 -8.63 -0.47
N SER A 179 10.87 -8.93 -0.81
CA SER A 179 11.65 -8.08 -1.73
C SER A 179 10.99 -7.94 -3.10
N GLN A 180 10.46 -9.06 -3.64
CA GLN A 180 9.72 -9.05 -4.91
C GLN A 180 8.42 -8.26 -4.78
N LEU A 181 7.72 -8.34 -3.63
CA LEU A 181 6.49 -7.56 -3.40
C LEU A 181 6.76 -6.07 -3.41
N VAL A 182 7.87 -5.61 -2.83
CA VAL A 182 8.27 -4.18 -2.89
C VAL A 182 8.56 -3.76 -4.34
N GLY A 183 9.24 -4.63 -5.12
CA GLY A 183 9.46 -4.39 -6.54
C GLY A 183 8.15 -4.30 -7.34
N ASN A 184 7.21 -5.20 -7.06
CA ASN A 184 5.88 -5.21 -7.68
C ASN A 184 5.09 -3.94 -7.33
N ALA A 185 5.08 -3.51 -6.06
CA ALA A 185 4.42 -2.28 -5.62
C ALA A 185 4.98 -1.04 -6.35
N ALA A 186 6.30 -0.97 -6.55
CA ALA A 186 6.92 0.11 -7.29
C ALA A 186 6.46 0.15 -8.76
N ARG A 187 6.39 -1.01 -9.43
CA ARG A 187 5.89 -1.14 -10.81
C ARG A 187 4.41 -0.81 -10.89
N GLU A 188 3.62 -1.28 -9.94
CA GLU A 188 2.19 -0.99 -9.83
C GLU A 188 1.94 0.50 -9.70
N ALA A 189 2.59 1.19 -8.76
CA ALA A 189 2.48 2.62 -8.57
C ALA A 189 2.75 3.41 -9.85
N LEU A 190 3.82 3.07 -10.59
CA LEU A 190 4.17 3.69 -11.87
C LEU A 190 3.07 3.48 -12.92
N LEU A 191 2.50 2.28 -12.99
CA LEU A 191 1.46 1.94 -13.95
C LEU A 191 0.14 2.64 -13.62
N LEU A 192 -0.29 2.62 -12.34
CA LEU A 192 -1.49 3.32 -11.87
C LEU A 192 -1.40 4.81 -12.18
N MET A 193 -0.25 5.44 -11.87
CA MET A 193 -0.03 6.85 -12.16
C MET A 193 -0.03 7.15 -13.67
N LYS A 194 0.58 6.29 -14.48
CA LYS A 194 0.58 6.45 -15.95
C LYS A 194 -0.84 6.44 -16.50
N VAL A 195 -1.69 5.53 -16.05
CA VAL A 195 -3.08 5.43 -16.53
C VAL A 195 -3.93 6.58 -16.01
N ALA A 196 -3.82 6.92 -14.71
CA ALA A 196 -4.65 7.95 -14.09
C ALA A 196 -4.26 9.39 -14.48
N LEU A 197 -2.99 9.64 -14.74
CA LEU A 197 -2.44 10.99 -14.95
C LEU A 197 -1.93 11.22 -16.37
N GLY A 198 -1.69 10.16 -17.15
CA GLY A 198 -1.15 10.24 -18.51
C GLY A 198 -2.16 10.66 -19.58
N ARG A 199 -3.45 10.76 -19.26
CA ARG A 199 -4.48 11.27 -20.15
C ARG A 199 -4.57 12.80 -20.12
N ARG A 200 -3.46 13.46 -20.41
CA ARG A 200 -3.47 14.87 -20.82
C ARG A 200 -3.09 14.91 -22.28
N GLU A 201 -4.02 14.51 -23.12
CA GLU A 201 -4.09 14.95 -24.52
C GLU A 201 -5.50 15.44 -24.78
#